data_6e895c05e9c6a94e891b846a6455afdd
#
_entry.id   6e895c05e9c6a94e891b846a6455afdd
#
_cell.length_a   1.000
_cell.length_b   1.000
_cell.length_c   1.000
_cell.angle_alpha   90.00
_cell.angle_beta   90.00
_cell.angle_gamma   90.00
#
_symmetry.space_group_name_H-M   'P 1'
#
loop_
_entity.id
_entity.type
_entity.pdbx_description
1 polymer ?
#
loop_
_entity_poly.entity_id
_entity_poly.type
_entity_poly.pdbx_seq_one_letter_code
_entity_poly.pdbx_strand_id
1 'polypeptide(L)'
;MISQIIVPKNFPLSLKYYILNYVYNPQPTSLLEDIKSYYNDKFEISCFYHILFEDMHVFHPEDWINWLSNDLYAFMNDYVATMYGYTPNFYKKMLRIPIIHPQFREMFFGIKKLDDSDYTYKVYKYILKLNTLSSKQIFNIMFGILTPNERKLFITNITSNI
;
A
#
# COMPACT_ATOMS: atom_id res chain seq x y z
N MET A 1 -2.21 -31.19 12.67
CA MET A 1 -3.32 -31.70 11.78
C MET A 1 -3.24 -30.89 10.50
N ILE A 2 -2.76 -31.50 9.41
CA ILE A 2 -2.74 -30.87 8.09
C ILE A 2 -4.16 -31.05 7.53
N SER A 3 -4.96 -29.98 7.55
CA SER A 3 -6.25 -29.95 6.87
C SER A 3 -6.00 -30.23 5.38
N GLN A 4 -6.53 -31.34 4.86
CA GLN A 4 -6.48 -31.66 3.44
C GLN A 4 -7.14 -30.53 2.66
N ILE A 5 -6.34 -29.83 1.86
CA ILE A 5 -6.86 -28.83 0.91
C ILE A 5 -7.59 -29.61 -0.19
N ILE A 6 -8.92 -29.59 -0.15
CA ILE A 6 -9.76 -30.23 -1.17
C ILE A 6 -9.76 -29.30 -2.40
N VAL A 7 -8.92 -29.61 -3.38
CA VAL A 7 -8.93 -28.90 -4.67
C VAL A 7 -10.10 -29.49 -5.51
N PRO A 8 -11.02 -28.66 -6.02
CA PRO A 8 -12.13 -29.13 -6.84
C PRO A 8 -11.65 -29.98 -8.02
N LYS A 9 -12.34 -31.08 -8.31
CA LYS A 9 -11.96 -32.02 -9.37
C LYS A 9 -11.82 -31.39 -10.76
N ASN A 10 -12.56 -30.32 -11.03
CA ASN A 10 -12.63 -29.65 -12.32
C ASN A 10 -11.64 -28.50 -12.50
N PHE A 11 -10.70 -28.34 -11.58
CA PHE A 11 -9.68 -27.31 -11.71
C PHE A 11 -8.64 -27.68 -12.79
N PRO A 12 -8.28 -26.76 -13.71
CA PRO A 12 -7.21 -27.02 -14.70
C PRO A 12 -5.91 -27.48 -14.02
N LEU A 13 -5.25 -28.47 -14.61
CA LEU A 13 -4.05 -29.07 -14.01
C LEU A 13 -2.94 -28.06 -13.75
N SER A 14 -2.77 -27.11 -14.66
CA SER A 14 -1.84 -25.97 -14.51
C SER A 14 -2.13 -25.12 -13.26
N LEU A 15 -3.40 -24.86 -12.97
CA LEU A 15 -3.82 -24.12 -11.79
C LEU A 15 -3.63 -24.94 -10.51
N LYS A 16 -3.85 -26.27 -10.57
CA LYS A 16 -3.56 -27.16 -9.43
C LYS A 16 -2.07 -27.12 -9.07
N TYR A 17 -1.18 -27.22 -10.06
CA TYR A 17 0.27 -27.11 -9.82
C TYR A 17 0.67 -25.74 -9.27
N TYR A 18 0.05 -24.68 -9.75
CA TYR A 18 0.32 -23.31 -9.26
C TYR A 18 -0.09 -23.16 -7.78
N ILE A 19 -1.30 -23.63 -7.43
CA ILE A 19 -1.79 -23.61 -6.04
C ILE A 19 -0.95 -24.50 -5.14
N LEU A 20 -0.59 -25.72 -5.60
CA LEU A 20 0.24 -26.64 -4.83
C LEU A 20 1.64 -26.07 -4.57
N ASN A 21 2.27 -25.43 -5.55
CA ASN A 21 3.54 -24.76 -5.36
C ASN A 21 3.43 -23.60 -4.37
N TYR A 22 2.31 -22.89 -4.34
CA TYR A 22 2.07 -21.80 -3.36
C TYR A 22 1.84 -22.34 -1.95
N VAL A 23 1.18 -23.48 -1.82
CA VAL A 23 0.86 -24.11 -0.53
C VAL A 23 2.05 -24.86 0.06
N TYR A 24 2.89 -25.47 -0.79
CA TYR A 24 4.04 -26.27 -0.35
C TYR A 24 5.35 -25.49 -0.26
N ASN A 25 5.45 -24.28 -0.87
CA ASN A 25 6.56 -23.38 -0.64
C ASN A 25 6.21 -22.46 0.53
N PRO A 26 6.84 -22.64 1.69
CA PRO A 26 6.63 -21.72 2.81
C PRO A 26 7.00 -20.31 2.31
N GLN A 27 6.11 -19.35 2.57
CA GLN A 27 6.38 -17.96 2.25
C GLN A 27 7.68 -17.53 2.95
N PRO A 28 8.53 -16.73 2.30
CA PRO A 28 9.75 -16.22 2.92
C PRO A 28 9.42 -15.61 4.29
N THR A 29 10.21 -15.93 5.30
CA THR A 29 10.01 -15.41 6.67
C THR A 29 9.93 -13.88 6.69
N SER A 30 10.75 -13.23 5.86
CA SER A 30 10.74 -11.77 5.69
C SER A 30 9.39 -11.22 5.19
N LEU A 31 8.71 -11.94 4.30
CA LEU A 31 7.38 -11.54 3.82
C LEU A 31 6.33 -11.70 4.92
N LEU A 32 6.40 -12.77 5.71
CA LEU A 32 5.49 -12.98 6.84
C LEU A 32 5.71 -11.94 7.93
N GLU A 33 6.95 -11.56 8.19
CA GLU A 33 7.31 -10.48 9.11
C GLU A 33 6.81 -9.13 8.62
N ASP A 34 6.94 -8.83 7.31
CA ASP A 34 6.40 -7.59 6.73
C ASP A 34 4.87 -7.54 6.83
N ILE A 35 4.18 -8.64 6.54
CA ILE A 35 2.72 -8.71 6.70
C ILE A 35 2.29 -8.44 8.14
N LYS A 36 2.97 -9.06 9.12
CA LYS A 36 2.70 -8.83 10.55
C LYS A 36 2.98 -7.39 10.95
N SER A 37 4.14 -6.85 10.54
CA SER A 37 4.51 -5.45 10.77
C SER A 37 3.47 -4.50 10.18
N TYR A 38 3.03 -4.74 8.94
CA TYR A 38 1.99 -3.94 8.29
C TYR A 38 0.70 -3.86 9.13
N TYR A 39 0.23 -5.00 9.62
CA TYR A 39 -1.00 -5.02 10.43
C TYR A 39 -0.83 -4.27 11.76
N ASN A 40 0.29 -4.47 12.44
CA ASN A 40 0.57 -3.81 13.70
C ASN A 40 0.73 -2.29 13.53
N ASP A 41 1.54 -1.88 12.56
CA ASP A 41 1.81 -0.48 12.23
C ASP A 41 0.51 0.24 11.83
N LYS A 42 -0.33 -0.42 11.02
CA LYS A 42 -1.62 0.12 10.60
C LYS A 42 -2.59 0.25 11.76
N PHE A 43 -2.65 -0.74 12.64
CA PHE A 43 -3.50 -0.70 13.82
C PHE A 43 -3.08 0.45 14.75
N GLU A 44 -1.78 0.56 15.04
CA GLU A 44 -1.21 1.59 15.90
C GLU A 44 -1.57 3.00 15.43
N ILE A 45 -1.27 3.33 14.17
CA ILE A 45 -1.53 4.66 13.64
C ILE A 45 -3.03 4.96 13.51
N SER A 46 -3.85 3.96 13.20
CA SER A 46 -5.31 4.14 13.13
C SER A 46 -5.91 4.40 14.51
N CYS A 47 -5.48 3.68 15.55
CA CYS A 47 -5.90 3.93 16.92
C CYS A 47 -5.49 5.33 17.39
N PHE A 48 -4.26 5.75 17.09
CA PHE A 48 -3.76 7.06 17.42
C PHE A 48 -4.65 8.18 16.86
N TYR A 49 -4.95 8.14 15.56
CA TYR A 49 -5.83 9.15 14.94
C TYR A 49 -7.26 9.07 15.46
N HIS A 50 -7.77 7.88 15.73
CA HIS A 50 -9.12 7.72 16.27
C HIS A 50 -9.24 8.39 17.65
N ILE A 51 -8.28 8.12 18.55
CA ILE A 51 -8.25 8.73 19.88
C ILE A 51 -8.11 10.25 19.77
N LEU A 52 -7.17 10.75 18.94
CA LEU A 52 -6.96 12.17 18.74
C LEU A 52 -8.25 12.90 18.29
N PHE A 53 -9.06 12.25 17.45
CA PHE A 53 -10.31 12.84 16.94
C PHE A 53 -11.51 12.65 17.87
N GLU A 54 -11.53 11.60 18.71
CA GLU A 54 -12.54 11.46 19.75
C GLU A 54 -12.47 12.60 20.76
N ASP A 55 -11.28 13.07 21.10
CA ASP A 55 -11.08 14.20 22.02
C ASP A 55 -11.50 15.54 21.40
N MET A 56 -11.55 15.62 20.07
CA MET A 56 -11.90 16.83 19.34
C MET A 56 -13.40 16.92 18.98
N HIS A 57 -14.34 16.78 19.83
CA HIS A 57 -15.83 16.72 19.67
C HIS A 57 -16.49 17.50 18.51
N VAL A 58 -15.74 18.08 17.61
CA VAL A 58 -16.17 18.99 16.53
C VAL A 58 -16.23 18.30 15.16
N PHE A 59 -15.64 17.10 15.01
CA PHE A 59 -15.45 16.45 13.71
C PHE A 59 -16.41 15.27 13.47
N HIS A 60 -16.67 15.01 12.19
CA HIS A 60 -17.43 13.84 11.78
C HIS A 60 -16.66 12.56 12.13
N PRO A 61 -17.30 11.45 12.55
CA PRO A 61 -16.61 10.20 12.97
C PRO A 61 -15.63 9.61 11.96
N GLU A 62 -15.76 10.00 10.67
CA GLU A 62 -14.87 9.51 9.60
C GLU A 62 -13.74 10.49 9.23
N ASP A 63 -13.67 11.67 9.85
CA ASP A 63 -12.69 12.69 9.48
C ASP A 63 -11.26 12.26 9.81
N TRP A 64 -11.07 11.45 10.85
CA TRP A 64 -9.74 10.93 11.22
C TRP A 64 -9.03 10.22 10.07
N ILE A 65 -9.75 9.45 9.24
CA ILE A 65 -9.12 8.74 8.11
C ILE A 65 -8.76 9.69 6.97
N ASN A 66 -9.48 10.80 6.81
CA ASN A 66 -9.14 11.85 5.85
C ASN A 66 -7.83 12.53 6.25
N TRP A 67 -7.69 12.89 7.53
CA TRP A 67 -6.47 13.50 8.06
C TRP A 67 -5.29 12.54 7.96
N LEU A 68 -5.45 11.30 8.43
CA LEU A 68 -4.43 10.27 8.32
C LEU A 68 -3.98 10.07 6.86
N SER A 69 -4.90 10.06 5.92
CA SER A 69 -4.58 9.93 4.48
C SER A 69 -3.81 11.13 3.96
N ASN A 70 -4.17 12.36 4.37
CA ASN A 70 -3.48 13.58 3.97
C ASN A 70 -2.06 13.64 4.54
N ASP A 71 -1.87 13.29 5.81
CA ASP A 71 -0.55 13.27 6.44
C ASP A 71 0.36 12.22 5.82
N LEU A 72 -0.20 11.04 5.47
CA LEU A 72 0.54 10.03 4.74
C LEU A 72 0.94 10.52 3.35
N TYR A 73 0.06 11.26 2.68
CA TYR A 73 0.36 11.87 1.38
C TYR A 73 1.51 12.88 1.50
N ALA A 74 1.44 13.76 2.51
CA ALA A 74 2.50 14.72 2.81
C ALA A 74 3.84 14.03 3.11
N PHE A 75 3.84 13.00 3.96
CA PHE A 75 5.02 12.19 4.25
C PHE A 75 5.61 11.55 2.99
N MET A 76 4.79 10.96 2.14
CA MET A 76 5.25 10.34 0.90
C MET A 76 5.90 11.35 -0.05
N ASN A 77 5.41 12.59 -0.06
CA ASN A 77 5.93 13.70 -0.86
C ASN A 77 6.97 14.54 -0.14
N ASP A 78 7.65 13.97 0.87
CA ASP A 78 8.70 14.64 1.65
C ASP A 78 8.22 15.99 2.27
N TYR A 79 6.94 16.06 2.64
CA TYR A 79 6.23 17.25 3.14
C TYR A 79 6.20 18.45 2.18
N VAL A 80 6.54 18.23 0.91
CA VAL A 80 6.36 19.25 -0.14
C VAL A 80 4.89 19.28 -0.55
N ALA A 81 4.29 20.47 -0.54
CA ALA A 81 2.91 20.65 -0.95
C ALA A 81 2.71 20.23 -2.43
N THR A 82 1.68 19.44 -2.70
CA THR A 82 1.41 18.86 -4.03
C THR A 82 1.21 19.89 -5.13
N MET A 83 0.85 21.13 -4.76
CA MET A 83 0.78 22.26 -5.70
C MET A 83 2.14 22.63 -6.34
N TYR A 84 3.26 22.26 -5.69
CA TYR A 84 4.62 22.43 -6.22
C TYR A 84 5.12 21.20 -6.99
N GLY A 85 4.26 20.18 -7.15
CA GLY A 85 4.56 18.93 -7.82
C GLY A 85 4.92 17.80 -6.86
N TYR A 86 5.33 16.68 -7.44
CA TYR A 86 5.70 15.48 -6.69
C TYR A 86 7.22 15.31 -6.67
N THR A 87 7.75 14.95 -5.50
CA THR A 87 9.18 14.73 -5.30
C THR A 87 9.66 13.43 -6.00
N PRO A 88 10.96 13.33 -6.31
CA PRO A 88 11.52 12.08 -6.83
C PRO A 88 11.27 10.89 -5.89
N ASN A 89 11.25 11.10 -4.57
CA ASN A 89 10.97 10.07 -3.59
C ASN A 89 9.52 9.60 -3.65
N PHE A 90 8.57 10.52 -3.88
CA PHE A 90 7.18 10.15 -4.12
C PHE A 90 7.05 9.20 -5.31
N TYR A 91 7.63 9.58 -6.46
CA TYR A 91 7.62 8.71 -7.65
C TYR A 91 8.26 7.35 -7.38
N LYS A 92 9.39 7.31 -6.68
CA LYS A 92 10.08 6.07 -6.32
C LYS A 92 9.21 5.15 -5.45
N LYS A 93 8.47 5.70 -4.49
CA LYS A 93 7.52 4.93 -3.68
C LYS A 93 6.34 4.44 -4.53
N MET A 94 5.77 5.30 -5.38
CA MET A 94 4.66 4.94 -6.26
C MET A 94 4.99 3.83 -7.25
N LEU A 95 6.23 3.72 -7.70
CA LEU A 95 6.69 2.62 -8.58
C LEU A 95 6.65 1.23 -7.90
N ARG A 96 6.47 1.17 -6.58
CA ARG A 96 6.27 -0.11 -5.86
C ARG A 96 4.85 -0.66 -6.00
N ILE A 97 3.91 0.13 -6.50
CA ILE A 97 2.54 -0.34 -6.74
C ILE A 97 2.56 -1.43 -7.82
N PRO A 98 2.04 -2.63 -7.55
CA PRO A 98 2.17 -3.79 -8.44
C PRO A 98 1.72 -3.51 -9.89
N ILE A 99 0.63 -2.76 -10.08
CA ILE A 99 0.12 -2.44 -11.42
C ILE A 99 1.06 -1.51 -12.21
N ILE A 100 1.91 -0.75 -11.52
CA ILE A 100 2.91 0.13 -12.13
C ILE A 100 4.24 -0.60 -12.28
N HIS A 101 4.53 -1.56 -11.40
CA HIS A 101 5.81 -2.27 -11.38
C HIS A 101 6.01 -3.09 -12.67
N PRO A 102 7.17 -2.99 -13.36
CA PRO A 102 7.40 -3.61 -14.66
C PRO A 102 7.14 -5.11 -14.70
N GLN A 103 7.61 -5.86 -13.71
CA GLN A 103 7.48 -7.33 -13.64
C GLN A 103 6.02 -7.78 -13.48
N PHE A 104 5.26 -7.11 -12.60
CA PHE A 104 3.83 -7.43 -12.43
C PHE A 104 3.02 -7.06 -13.65
N ARG A 105 3.38 -5.98 -14.32
CA ARG A 105 2.73 -5.55 -15.54
C ARG A 105 2.94 -6.52 -16.70
N GLU A 106 4.17 -7.03 -16.86
CA GLU A 106 4.45 -8.07 -17.87
C GLU A 106 3.65 -9.34 -17.59
N MET A 107 3.63 -9.76 -16.31
CA MET A 107 2.94 -10.99 -15.88
C MET A 107 1.42 -10.91 -16.01
N PHE A 108 0.79 -9.77 -15.64
CA PHE A 108 -0.67 -9.64 -15.61
C PHE A 108 -1.27 -8.98 -16.85
N PHE A 109 -0.51 -8.17 -17.58
CA PHE A 109 -1.03 -7.37 -18.70
C PHE A 109 -0.30 -7.59 -20.02
N GLY A 110 0.71 -8.46 -20.08
CA GLY A 110 1.46 -8.78 -21.30
C GLY A 110 2.25 -7.62 -21.92
N ILE A 111 2.46 -6.52 -21.19
CA ILE A 111 3.09 -5.31 -21.70
C ILE A 111 4.60 -5.34 -21.45
N LYS A 112 5.39 -5.61 -22.50
CA LYS A 112 6.81 -5.94 -22.38
C LYS A 112 7.79 -4.80 -22.14
N LYS A 113 7.58 -3.60 -22.59
CA LYS A 113 8.48 -2.45 -22.34
C LYS A 113 7.75 -1.11 -22.39
N LEU A 114 8.14 -0.23 -21.53
CA LEU A 114 7.76 1.17 -21.54
C LEU A 114 9.02 1.99 -21.38
N ASP A 115 9.09 3.05 -22.16
CA ASP A 115 10.13 4.07 -22.09
C ASP A 115 10.03 4.83 -20.75
N ASP A 116 11.14 5.33 -20.21
CA ASP A 116 11.19 6.03 -18.91
C ASP A 116 10.26 7.26 -18.84
N SER A 117 10.06 7.93 -19.98
CA SER A 117 9.07 9.02 -20.11
C SER A 117 7.62 8.56 -19.82
N ASP A 118 7.33 7.31 -20.08
CA ASP A 118 6.02 6.69 -19.89
C ASP A 118 5.72 6.37 -18.43
N TYR A 119 6.77 6.22 -17.56
CA TYR A 119 6.61 5.97 -16.12
C TYR A 119 6.00 7.17 -15.39
N THR A 120 6.51 8.36 -15.65
CA THR A 120 5.98 9.59 -15.03
C THR A 120 4.52 9.79 -15.40
N TYR A 121 4.17 9.59 -16.68
CA TYR A 121 2.80 9.69 -17.17
C TYR A 121 1.87 8.63 -16.54
N LYS A 122 2.33 7.39 -16.34
CA LYS A 122 1.54 6.32 -15.71
C LYS A 122 1.35 6.55 -14.23
N VAL A 123 2.39 6.97 -13.54
CA VAL A 123 2.27 7.38 -12.13
C VAL A 123 1.26 8.52 -12.03
N TYR A 124 1.35 9.52 -12.87
CA TYR A 124 0.40 10.64 -12.91
C TYR A 124 -1.04 10.16 -13.15
N LYS A 125 -1.28 9.32 -14.16
CA LYS A 125 -2.62 8.73 -14.40
C LYS A 125 -3.11 7.92 -13.20
N TYR A 126 -2.21 7.20 -12.53
CA TYR A 126 -2.57 6.44 -11.35
C TYR A 126 -2.94 7.34 -10.18
N ILE A 127 -2.23 8.44 -9.98
CA ILE A 127 -2.55 9.48 -8.99
C ILE A 127 -3.94 10.06 -9.25
N LEU A 128 -4.25 10.40 -10.49
CA LEU A 128 -5.60 10.87 -10.86
C LEU A 128 -6.68 9.85 -10.50
N LYS A 129 -6.39 8.56 -10.68
CA LYS A 129 -7.29 7.49 -10.28
C LYS A 129 -7.40 7.37 -8.75
N LEU A 130 -6.29 7.51 -8.01
CA LEU A 130 -6.32 7.52 -6.55
C LEU A 130 -7.25 8.61 -6.01
N ASN A 131 -7.24 9.79 -6.61
CA ASN A 131 -8.08 10.92 -6.20
C ASN A 131 -9.60 10.65 -6.35
N THR A 132 -9.99 9.57 -7.03
CA THR A 132 -11.40 9.14 -7.13
C THR A 132 -11.79 8.11 -6.06
N LEU A 133 -10.84 7.66 -5.26
CA LEU A 133 -11.05 6.66 -4.22
C LEU A 133 -11.39 7.33 -2.87
N SER A 134 -12.00 6.56 -1.98
CA SER A 134 -12.19 7.01 -0.60
C SER A 134 -10.83 7.12 0.13
N SER A 135 -10.76 8.00 1.13
CA SER A 135 -9.54 8.20 1.94
C SER A 135 -9.03 6.90 2.56
N LYS A 136 -9.94 6.01 2.98
CA LYS A 136 -9.60 4.67 3.48
C LYS A 136 -8.91 3.80 2.41
N GLN A 137 -9.39 3.86 1.17
CA GLN A 137 -8.77 3.12 0.07
C GLN A 137 -7.40 3.71 -0.30
N ILE A 138 -7.30 5.04 -0.37
CA ILE A 138 -6.04 5.76 -0.60
C ILE A 138 -5.02 5.38 0.48
N PHE A 139 -5.41 5.49 1.76
CA PHE A 139 -4.55 5.13 2.89
C PHE A 139 -4.06 3.68 2.78
N ASN A 140 -4.94 2.72 2.54
CA ASN A 140 -4.55 1.32 2.44
C ASN A 140 -3.53 1.05 1.32
N ILE A 141 -3.70 1.70 0.16
CA ILE A 141 -2.78 1.57 -0.97
C ILE A 141 -1.44 2.21 -0.64
N MET A 142 -1.46 3.46 -0.18
CA MET A 142 -0.24 4.23 0.07
C MET A 142 0.56 3.68 1.25
N PHE A 143 -0.11 3.28 2.34
CA PHE A 143 0.54 2.65 3.48
C PHE A 143 1.09 1.27 3.14
N GLY A 144 0.41 0.53 2.25
CA GLY A 144 0.83 -0.80 1.79
C GLY A 144 2.09 -0.80 0.93
N ILE A 145 2.44 0.31 0.27
CA ILE A 145 3.68 0.42 -0.54
C ILE A 145 4.89 0.91 0.25
N LEU A 146 4.69 1.36 1.49
CA LEU A 146 5.79 1.71 2.38
C LEU A 146 6.50 0.44 2.87
N THR A 147 7.82 0.52 2.93
CA THR A 147 8.62 -0.51 3.62
C THR A 147 8.36 -0.46 5.14
N PRO A 148 8.68 -1.53 5.90
CA PRO A 148 8.55 -1.53 7.36
C PRO A 148 9.24 -0.33 8.03
N ASN A 149 10.44 0.03 7.56
CA ASN A 149 11.18 1.19 8.10
C ASN A 149 10.49 2.53 7.79
N GLU A 150 9.93 2.68 6.59
CA GLU A 150 9.20 3.89 6.22
C GLU A 150 7.88 4.01 7.00
N ARG A 151 7.18 2.90 7.26
CA ARG A 151 5.98 2.90 8.13
C ARG A 151 6.31 3.35 9.54
N LYS A 152 7.37 2.77 10.14
CA LYS A 152 7.82 3.18 11.47
C LYS A 152 8.23 4.65 11.53
N LEU A 153 8.96 5.12 10.51
CA LEU A 153 9.36 6.53 10.42
C LEU A 153 8.12 7.44 10.34
N PHE A 154 7.13 7.08 9.54
CA PHE A 154 5.86 7.82 9.44
C PHE A 154 5.16 7.89 10.80
N ILE A 155 4.98 6.75 11.48
CA ILE A 155 4.36 6.69 12.80
C ILE A 155 5.12 7.56 13.80
N THR A 156 6.45 7.42 13.86
CA THR A 156 7.28 8.22 14.76
C THR A 156 7.13 9.72 14.49
N ASN A 157 7.16 10.14 13.22
CA ASN A 157 7.00 11.56 12.86
C ASN A 157 5.66 12.12 13.32
N ILE A 158 4.58 11.34 13.18
CA ILE A 158 3.25 11.79 13.60
C ILE A 158 3.15 11.84 15.13
N THR A 159 3.57 10.79 15.83
CA THR A 159 3.41 10.69 17.30
C THR A 159 4.36 11.58 18.08
N SER A 160 5.47 12.02 17.49
CA SER A 160 6.46 12.91 18.15
C SER A 160 6.14 14.40 17.99
N ASN A 161 5.23 14.78 17.10
CA ASN A 161 4.91 16.18 16.81
C ASN A 161 3.62 16.68 17.51
N ILE A 162 3.05 15.85 18.37
CA ILE A 162 1.90 16.16 19.20
C ILE A 162 2.28 16.04 20.66
#